data_100a2bd303f08de5087a67451922c08b
#
_entry.id   100a2bd303f08de5087a67451922c08b
#
_cell.length_a   1.000
_cell.length_b   1.000
_cell.length_c   1.000
_cell.angle_alpha   90.00
_cell.angle_beta   90.00
_cell.angle_gamma   90.00
#
_symmetry.space_group_name_H-M   'P 1'
#
loop_
_entity.id
_entity.type
_entity.pdbx_description
1 polymer ?
#
loop_
_entity_poly.entity_id
_entity_poly.type
_entity_poly.pdbx_seq_one_letter_code
_entity_poly.pdbx_strand_id
1 'polypeptide(L)'
;MILGIFFSVIVSILFAAYAIPRKFSKQNVILYTMWMGISYCAATIILVGILWGFGLEPAENLLSRWHLLTALRGIVWVFGMMAYNKAIDKIGLTRFNQWKNIQGPVGSLLILFIVTKDTSSAKTLWLLLGMTVMFFSAWLFQVETDAEKRISETLWKKENMRQGIAFALFSGICFGISALLNSIVSNVEIVGEKFTFAQLIYHSATLTIFPMALCLVVENKTSEPSKAVERFRDIIKVDKKTWMPVIAGGMYMVATLLTIYSYRLIPNNAIPWSITQLNVFWTVIIGIFIFKEIGYKQNWRRLTGGILMAAGACIFLFFAI
;
A
#
# COMPACT_ATOMS: atom_id res chain seq x y z
N MET A 1 17.84 -10.40 10.77
CA MET A 1 16.52 -11.07 10.80
C MET A 1 15.53 -10.38 11.74
N ILE A 2 15.74 -10.32 13.06
CA ILE A 2 14.83 -9.66 14.02
C ILE A 2 14.51 -8.21 13.63
N LEU A 3 15.50 -7.42 13.25
CA LEU A 3 15.33 -6.06 12.78
C LEU A 3 14.45 -5.97 11.52
N GLY A 4 14.56 -6.93 10.60
CA GLY A 4 13.71 -6.99 9.41
C GLY A 4 12.23 -7.27 9.75
N ILE A 5 11.97 -8.15 10.72
CA ILE A 5 10.62 -8.41 11.26
C ILE A 5 10.07 -7.14 11.90
N PHE A 6 10.87 -6.48 12.73
CA PHE A 6 10.49 -5.23 13.38
C PHE A 6 10.12 -4.15 12.36
N PHE A 7 10.92 -3.97 11.30
CA PHE A 7 10.59 -3.06 10.21
C PHE A 7 9.29 -3.44 9.51
N SER A 8 9.05 -4.73 9.25
CA SER A 8 7.80 -5.20 8.62
C SER A 8 6.56 -4.88 9.46
N VAL A 9 6.67 -4.98 10.79
CA VAL A 9 5.58 -4.59 11.72
C VAL A 9 5.34 -3.08 11.66
N ILE A 10 6.40 -2.25 11.69
CA ILE A 10 6.25 -0.79 11.55
C ILE A 10 5.62 -0.44 10.21
N VAL A 11 6.05 -1.08 9.12
CA VAL A 11 5.46 -0.90 7.79
C VAL A 11 3.96 -1.22 7.80
N SER A 12 3.55 -2.29 8.50
CA SER A 12 2.13 -2.63 8.61
C SER A 12 1.30 -1.53 9.27
N ILE A 13 1.85 -0.88 10.30
CA ILE A 13 1.22 0.27 10.99
C ILE A 13 1.14 1.47 10.02
N LEU A 14 2.23 1.79 9.33
CA LEU A 14 2.27 2.91 8.39
C LEU A 14 1.32 2.69 7.21
N PHE A 15 1.18 1.44 6.71
CA PHE A 15 0.23 1.10 5.66
C PHE A 15 -1.25 1.17 6.12
N ALA A 16 -1.53 1.08 7.40
CA ALA A 16 -2.84 1.40 7.93
C ALA A 16 -3.03 2.92 8.09
N ALA A 17 -2.01 3.60 8.59
CA ALA A 17 -2.08 5.01 8.94
C ALA A 17 -2.20 5.94 7.71
N TYR A 18 -1.49 5.65 6.59
CA TYR A 18 -1.57 6.50 5.40
C TYR A 18 -2.96 6.52 4.74
N ALA A 19 -3.83 5.57 5.08
CA ALA A 19 -5.22 5.53 4.63
C ALA A 19 -6.12 6.56 5.35
N ILE A 20 -5.75 6.95 6.57
CA ILE A 20 -6.53 7.87 7.42
C ILE A 20 -6.78 9.22 6.73
N PRO A 21 -5.75 9.90 6.17
CA PRO A 21 -5.92 11.18 5.52
C PRO A 21 -6.95 11.16 4.38
N ARG A 22 -7.08 10.03 3.65
CA ARG A 22 -8.08 9.90 2.58
C ARG A 22 -9.50 10.04 3.10
N LYS A 23 -9.79 9.51 4.27
CA LYS A 23 -11.12 9.59 4.88
C LYS A 23 -11.56 11.03 5.18
N PHE A 24 -10.61 11.88 5.50
CA PHE A 24 -10.86 13.31 5.76
C PHE A 24 -10.80 14.18 4.49
N SER A 25 -10.20 13.66 3.41
CA SER A 25 -10.07 14.39 2.15
C SER A 25 -11.24 14.08 1.21
N LYS A 26 -11.91 15.13 0.74
CA LYS A 26 -12.93 15.05 -0.31
C LYS A 26 -12.40 15.40 -1.70
N GLN A 27 -11.07 15.41 -1.86
CA GLN A 27 -10.44 15.71 -3.15
C GLN A 27 -10.73 14.64 -4.20
N ASN A 28 -10.69 15.03 -5.48
CA ASN A 28 -10.69 14.09 -6.59
C ASN A 28 -9.57 13.05 -6.42
N VAL A 29 -9.85 11.81 -6.80
CA VAL A 29 -8.94 10.66 -6.60
C VAL A 29 -7.59 10.88 -7.29
N ILE A 30 -7.59 11.41 -8.52
CA ILE A 30 -6.36 11.64 -9.29
C ILE A 30 -5.54 12.74 -8.62
N LEU A 31 -6.19 13.84 -8.23
CA LEU A 31 -5.56 14.96 -7.55
C LEU A 31 -4.97 14.56 -6.19
N TYR A 32 -5.70 13.75 -5.41
CA TYR A 32 -5.21 13.19 -4.16
C TYR A 32 -3.95 12.35 -4.38
N THR A 33 -3.98 11.45 -5.39
CA THR A 33 -2.85 10.59 -5.71
C THR A 33 -1.64 11.39 -6.20
N MET A 34 -1.87 12.45 -6.98
CA MET A 34 -0.82 13.36 -7.43
C MET A 34 -0.12 14.07 -6.26
N TRP A 35 -0.88 14.67 -5.35
CA TRP A 35 -0.29 15.35 -4.18
C TRP A 35 0.43 14.40 -3.24
N MET A 36 -0.07 13.17 -3.11
CA MET A 36 0.61 12.11 -2.37
C MET A 36 1.95 11.76 -3.04
N GLY A 37 1.99 11.67 -4.38
CA GLY A 37 3.23 11.45 -5.14
C GLY A 37 4.23 12.60 -5.00
N ILE A 38 3.78 13.85 -5.09
CA ILE A 38 4.62 15.04 -4.91
C ILE A 38 5.26 15.04 -3.51
N SER A 39 4.50 14.75 -2.47
CA SER A 39 5.03 14.68 -1.10
C SER A 39 6.03 13.54 -0.93
N TYR A 40 5.72 12.37 -1.48
CA TYR A 40 6.65 11.24 -1.49
C TYR A 40 7.97 11.63 -2.19
N CYS A 41 7.89 12.29 -3.34
CA CYS A 41 9.05 12.74 -4.11
C CYS A 41 9.88 13.76 -3.32
N ALA A 42 9.24 14.78 -2.74
CA ALA A 42 9.91 15.78 -1.93
C ALA A 42 10.65 15.15 -0.73
N ALA A 43 9.98 14.25 -0.01
CA ALA A 43 10.59 13.54 1.11
C ALA A 43 11.76 12.64 0.66
N THR A 44 11.66 11.99 -0.51
CA THR A 44 12.75 11.20 -1.10
C THR A 44 13.94 12.08 -1.45
N ILE A 45 13.72 13.21 -2.13
CA ILE A 45 14.81 14.14 -2.53
C ILE A 45 15.53 14.67 -1.29
N ILE A 46 14.80 15.08 -0.25
CA ILE A 46 15.38 15.56 1.00
C ILE A 46 16.23 14.46 1.64
N LEU A 47 15.68 13.24 1.80
CA LEU A 47 16.40 12.13 2.41
C LEU A 47 17.67 11.77 1.63
N VAL A 48 17.55 11.55 0.33
CA VAL A 48 18.67 11.16 -0.53
C VAL A 48 19.70 12.29 -0.63
N GLY A 49 19.25 13.54 -0.74
CA GLY A 49 20.12 14.71 -0.75
C GLY A 49 20.95 14.84 0.53
N ILE A 50 20.36 14.56 1.68
CA ILE A 50 21.08 14.54 2.95
C ILE A 50 22.08 13.38 2.97
N LEU A 51 21.67 12.16 2.67
CA LEU A 51 22.51 10.98 2.82
C LEU A 51 23.70 10.99 1.83
N TRP A 52 23.46 11.31 0.58
CA TRP A 52 24.52 11.39 -0.44
C TRP A 52 25.34 12.68 -0.35
N GLY A 53 24.69 13.81 -0.04
CA GLY A 53 25.34 15.11 0.07
C GLY A 53 26.32 15.20 1.24
N PHE A 54 26.03 14.53 2.36
CA PHE A 54 26.94 14.45 3.51
C PHE A 54 27.83 13.19 3.51
N GLY A 55 27.80 12.38 2.44
CA GLY A 55 28.60 11.17 2.36
C GLY A 55 28.25 10.09 3.38
N LEU A 56 27.04 10.12 3.94
CA LEU A 56 26.56 9.14 4.92
C LEU A 56 26.26 7.78 4.28
N GLU A 57 25.90 7.79 2.99
CA GLU A 57 25.68 6.59 2.17
C GLU A 57 26.32 6.82 0.79
N PRO A 58 26.88 5.78 0.15
CA PRO A 58 27.45 5.88 -1.19
C PRO A 58 26.35 6.14 -2.22
N ALA A 59 26.66 6.94 -3.25
CA ALA A 59 25.76 7.15 -4.37
C ALA A 59 25.55 5.84 -5.13
N GLU A 60 24.29 5.51 -5.42
CA GLU A 60 23.91 4.31 -6.15
C GLU A 60 23.90 4.57 -7.67
N ASN A 61 24.05 3.49 -8.46
CA ASN A 61 23.97 3.57 -9.92
C ASN A 61 22.54 3.89 -10.36
N LEU A 62 22.34 5.11 -10.88
CA LEU A 62 21.04 5.59 -11.38
C LEU A 62 20.72 5.14 -12.82
N LEU A 63 21.68 4.58 -13.55
CA LEU A 63 21.52 4.20 -14.96
C LEU A 63 21.27 2.71 -15.18
N SER A 64 21.04 1.94 -14.11
CA SER A 64 20.77 0.52 -14.21
C SER A 64 19.41 0.23 -14.88
N ARG A 65 19.40 -0.76 -15.80
CA ARG A 65 18.18 -1.25 -16.46
C ARG A 65 17.08 -1.68 -15.49
N TRP A 66 17.45 -2.08 -14.28
CA TRP A 66 16.53 -2.53 -13.27
C TRP A 66 15.59 -1.43 -12.76
N HIS A 67 15.96 -0.17 -12.95
CA HIS A 67 15.08 0.96 -12.61
C HIS A 67 13.83 1.06 -13.48
N LEU A 68 13.81 0.43 -14.67
CA LEU A 68 12.59 0.29 -15.46
C LEU A 68 11.52 -0.52 -14.72
N LEU A 69 11.92 -1.57 -13.97
CA LEU A 69 10.98 -2.31 -13.14
C LEU A 69 10.47 -1.46 -11.96
N THR A 70 11.32 -0.60 -11.41
CA THR A 70 10.90 0.33 -10.37
C THR A 70 9.91 1.38 -10.91
N ALA A 71 10.13 1.88 -12.12
CA ALA A 71 9.19 2.79 -12.78
C ALA A 71 7.86 2.07 -13.06
N LEU A 72 7.89 0.86 -13.61
CA LEU A 72 6.71 0.02 -13.82
C LEU A 72 5.95 -0.24 -12.51
N ARG A 73 6.67 -0.53 -11.43
CA ARG A 73 6.11 -0.64 -10.08
C ARG A 73 5.32 0.61 -9.71
N GLY A 74 5.87 1.80 -9.98
CA GLY A 74 5.21 3.07 -9.70
C GLY A 74 3.91 3.23 -10.49
N ILE A 75 3.89 2.89 -11.79
CA ILE A 75 2.70 2.94 -12.63
C ILE A 75 1.61 2.00 -12.08
N VAL A 76 1.95 0.74 -11.82
CA VAL A 76 1.03 -0.26 -11.27
C VAL A 76 0.47 0.21 -9.92
N TRP A 77 1.34 0.76 -9.07
CA TRP A 77 0.93 1.30 -7.77
C TRP A 77 -0.06 2.47 -7.92
N VAL A 78 0.15 3.40 -8.85
CA VAL A 78 -0.76 4.53 -9.08
C VAL A 78 -2.15 4.05 -9.47
N PHE A 79 -2.27 3.07 -10.38
CA PHE A 79 -3.56 2.47 -10.71
C PHE A 79 -4.20 1.80 -9.49
N GLY A 80 -3.41 1.05 -8.72
CA GLY A 80 -3.83 0.46 -7.46
C GLY A 80 -4.34 1.50 -6.48
N MET A 81 -3.64 2.63 -6.33
CA MET A 81 -4.01 3.70 -5.41
C MET A 81 -5.25 4.48 -5.86
N MET A 82 -5.42 4.68 -7.15
CA MET A 82 -6.66 5.29 -7.68
C MET A 82 -7.88 4.39 -7.42
N ALA A 83 -7.75 3.09 -7.67
CA ALA A 83 -8.79 2.12 -7.36
C ALA A 83 -9.05 2.03 -5.84
N TYR A 84 -7.98 2.07 -5.04
CA TYR A 84 -8.00 2.16 -3.58
C TYR A 84 -8.89 3.31 -3.10
N ASN A 85 -8.61 4.52 -3.55
CA ASN A 85 -9.35 5.70 -3.16
C ASN A 85 -10.83 5.63 -3.60
N LYS A 86 -11.09 5.15 -4.84
CA LYS A 86 -12.47 4.95 -5.33
C LYS A 86 -13.25 3.91 -4.52
N ALA A 87 -12.59 2.83 -4.09
CA ALA A 87 -13.21 1.82 -3.27
C ALA A 87 -13.59 2.36 -1.89
N ILE A 88 -12.67 3.10 -1.23
CA ILE A 88 -12.96 3.75 0.05
C ILE A 88 -14.17 4.69 -0.06
N ASP A 89 -14.23 5.49 -1.14
CA ASP A 89 -15.34 6.42 -1.38
C ASP A 89 -16.69 5.68 -1.58
N LYS A 90 -16.66 4.44 -2.10
CA LYS A 90 -17.85 3.65 -2.40
C LYS A 90 -18.32 2.75 -1.26
N ILE A 91 -17.40 2.09 -0.56
CA ILE A 91 -17.72 1.04 0.43
C ILE A 91 -17.13 1.27 1.81
N GLY A 92 -16.45 2.41 2.02
CA GLY A 92 -15.81 2.77 3.28
C GLY A 92 -14.47 2.05 3.51
N LEU A 93 -13.71 2.54 4.50
CA LEU A 93 -12.32 2.10 4.76
C LEU A 93 -12.27 0.65 5.26
N THR A 94 -13.13 0.28 6.17
CA THR A 94 -13.12 -1.04 6.80
C THR A 94 -13.46 -2.14 5.80
N ARG A 95 -14.56 -2.00 5.04
CA ARG A 95 -14.96 -2.97 4.01
C ARG A 95 -13.96 -3.07 2.87
N PHE A 96 -13.46 -1.92 2.44
CA PHE A 96 -12.44 -1.87 1.41
C PHE A 96 -11.22 -2.72 1.76
N ASN A 97 -10.66 -2.56 2.98
CA ASN A 97 -9.44 -3.28 3.36
C ASN A 97 -9.60 -4.81 3.36
N GLN A 98 -10.79 -5.31 3.59
CA GLN A 98 -11.08 -6.75 3.54
C GLN A 98 -10.81 -7.32 2.15
N TRP A 99 -11.39 -6.69 1.13
CA TRP A 99 -11.25 -7.14 -0.26
C TRP A 99 -9.86 -6.85 -0.84
N LYS A 100 -9.29 -5.70 -0.47
CA LYS A 100 -7.92 -5.34 -0.85
C LYS A 100 -6.89 -6.34 -0.29
N ASN A 101 -7.18 -7.00 0.84
CA ASN A 101 -6.23 -7.90 1.50
C ASN A 101 -5.81 -9.12 0.65
N ILE A 102 -6.47 -9.36 -0.49
CA ILE A 102 -5.98 -10.30 -1.52
C ILE A 102 -4.55 -9.94 -1.99
N GLN A 103 -4.09 -8.72 -1.78
CA GLN A 103 -2.71 -8.30 -2.05
C GLN A 103 -1.67 -9.17 -1.32
N GLY A 104 -2.01 -9.64 -0.11
CA GLY A 104 -1.13 -10.50 0.70
C GLY A 104 -0.82 -11.81 -0.02
N PRO A 105 -1.81 -12.69 -0.24
CA PRO A 105 -1.62 -13.93 -0.98
C PRO A 105 -1.04 -13.72 -2.37
N VAL A 106 -1.57 -12.77 -3.15
CA VAL A 106 -1.06 -12.51 -4.51
C VAL A 106 0.41 -12.13 -4.49
N GLY A 107 0.79 -11.13 -3.69
CA GLY A 107 2.18 -10.68 -3.61
C GLY A 107 3.12 -11.76 -3.07
N SER A 108 2.74 -12.45 -1.98
CA SER A 108 3.58 -13.48 -1.37
C SER A 108 3.79 -14.68 -2.27
N LEU A 109 2.76 -15.16 -2.97
CA LEU A 109 2.88 -16.26 -3.93
C LEU A 109 3.77 -15.87 -5.11
N LEU A 110 3.55 -14.69 -5.70
CA LEU A 110 4.38 -14.20 -6.80
C LEU A 110 5.85 -14.05 -6.36
N ILE A 111 6.13 -13.50 -5.17
CA ILE A 111 7.49 -13.37 -4.64
C ILE A 111 8.10 -14.75 -4.39
N LEU A 112 7.37 -15.67 -3.78
CA LEU A 112 7.86 -17.02 -3.50
C LEU A 112 8.28 -17.74 -4.77
N PHE A 113 7.42 -17.78 -5.79
CA PHE A 113 7.69 -18.55 -7.01
C PHE A 113 8.69 -17.88 -7.95
N ILE A 114 8.73 -16.55 -8.00
CA ILE A 114 9.54 -15.82 -8.98
C ILE A 114 10.88 -15.38 -8.39
N VAL A 115 10.92 -14.92 -7.15
CA VAL A 115 12.10 -14.31 -6.54
C VAL A 115 12.86 -15.30 -5.69
N THR A 116 12.21 -15.92 -4.72
CA THR A 116 12.88 -16.72 -3.71
C THR A 116 13.32 -18.07 -4.26
N LYS A 117 12.49 -18.72 -5.10
CA LYS A 117 12.74 -20.05 -5.69
C LYS A 117 13.11 -21.15 -4.66
N ASP A 118 13.13 -20.82 -3.38
CA ASP A 118 13.38 -21.78 -2.31
C ASP A 118 12.07 -22.51 -1.99
N THR A 119 11.92 -23.64 -2.63
CA THR A 119 10.74 -24.52 -2.50
C THR A 119 10.96 -25.65 -1.52
N SER A 120 11.81 -25.47 -0.49
CA SER A 120 11.86 -26.46 0.57
C SER A 120 10.42 -26.68 1.08
N SER A 121 9.91 -27.89 0.89
CA SER A 121 8.49 -28.22 1.05
C SER A 121 7.92 -27.81 2.41
N ALA A 122 8.71 -27.92 3.47
CA ALA A 122 8.29 -27.55 4.83
C ALA A 122 8.14 -26.03 5.01
N LYS A 123 9.13 -25.23 4.59
CA LYS A 123 9.08 -23.76 4.71
C LYS A 123 7.96 -23.18 3.86
N THR A 124 7.78 -23.69 2.64
CA THR A 124 6.69 -23.31 1.75
C THR A 124 5.34 -23.61 2.38
N LEU A 125 5.17 -24.77 3.02
CA LEU A 125 3.95 -25.12 3.71
C LEU A 125 3.60 -24.14 4.84
N TRP A 126 4.59 -23.82 5.70
CA TRP A 126 4.41 -22.85 6.78
C TRP A 126 4.04 -21.45 6.26
N LEU A 127 4.69 -21.02 5.16
CA LEU A 127 4.35 -19.76 4.50
C LEU A 127 2.91 -19.75 3.99
N LEU A 128 2.49 -20.79 3.28
CA LEU A 128 1.13 -20.92 2.75
C LEU A 128 0.08 -20.96 3.86
N LEU A 129 0.35 -21.69 4.95
CA LEU A 129 -0.53 -21.73 6.14
C LEU A 129 -0.63 -20.35 6.78
N GLY A 130 0.50 -19.67 7.00
CA GLY A 130 0.53 -18.32 7.56
C GLY A 130 -0.25 -17.31 6.72
N MET A 131 -0.08 -17.33 5.39
CA MET A 131 -0.83 -16.45 4.48
C MET A 131 -2.32 -16.75 4.48
N THR A 132 -2.70 -18.04 4.47
CA THR A 132 -4.09 -18.47 4.49
C THR A 132 -4.78 -18.04 5.78
N VAL A 133 -4.14 -18.29 6.93
CA VAL A 133 -4.67 -17.87 8.23
C VAL A 133 -4.75 -16.34 8.33
N MET A 134 -3.76 -15.60 7.80
CA MET A 134 -3.78 -14.14 7.76
C MET A 134 -4.95 -13.61 6.91
N PHE A 135 -5.20 -14.23 5.75
CA PHE A 135 -6.34 -13.88 4.89
C PHE A 135 -7.68 -14.11 5.60
N PHE A 136 -7.86 -15.28 6.24
CA PHE A 136 -9.07 -15.57 7.00
C PHE A 136 -9.21 -14.69 8.25
N SER A 137 -8.12 -14.31 8.91
CA SER A 137 -8.17 -13.36 10.02
C SER A 137 -8.77 -12.02 9.58
N ALA A 138 -8.35 -11.54 8.41
CA ALA A 138 -8.90 -10.32 7.82
C ALA A 138 -10.41 -10.46 7.54
N TRP A 139 -10.87 -11.65 7.18
CA TRP A 139 -12.28 -11.91 6.94
C TRP A 139 -13.12 -11.87 8.23
N LEU A 140 -12.58 -12.33 9.37
CA LEU A 140 -13.25 -12.21 10.67
C LEU A 140 -13.42 -10.75 11.14
N PHE A 141 -12.57 -9.85 10.69
CA PHE A 141 -12.75 -8.41 10.94
C PHE A 141 -13.87 -7.77 10.12
N GLN A 142 -14.57 -8.55 9.25
CA GLN A 142 -15.74 -8.10 8.49
C GLN A 142 -16.98 -8.07 9.41
N VAL A 143 -17.02 -7.07 10.27
CA VAL A 143 -18.14 -6.96 11.19
C VAL A 143 -19.03 -5.80 10.78
N GLU A 144 -20.22 -6.13 10.33
CA GLU A 144 -21.33 -5.19 10.22
C GLU A 144 -22.24 -5.33 11.43
N THR A 145 -22.58 -4.23 12.06
CA THR A 145 -23.72 -4.22 12.99
C THR A 145 -25.02 -4.29 12.20
N ASP A 146 -26.10 -4.83 12.80
CA ASP A 146 -27.42 -4.84 12.15
C ASP A 146 -27.92 -3.42 11.82
N ALA A 147 -27.51 -2.41 12.59
CA ALA A 147 -27.75 -1.00 12.30
C ALA A 147 -26.98 -0.55 11.05
N GLU A 148 -25.72 -0.94 10.90
CA GLU A 148 -24.92 -0.63 9.70
C GLU A 148 -25.42 -1.37 8.46
N LYS A 149 -25.90 -2.62 8.62
CA LYS A 149 -26.60 -3.35 7.58
C LYS A 149 -27.83 -2.59 7.09
N ARG A 150 -28.69 -2.13 7.98
CA ARG A 150 -29.90 -1.36 7.63
C ARG A 150 -29.55 -0.02 6.97
N ILE A 151 -28.55 0.69 7.48
CA ILE A 151 -28.04 1.93 6.89
C ILE A 151 -27.39 1.64 5.53
N SER A 152 -26.65 0.53 5.40
CA SER A 152 -26.00 0.16 4.15
C SER A 152 -27.00 -0.28 3.08
N GLU A 153 -28.06 -0.99 3.45
CA GLU A 153 -29.12 -1.41 2.53
C GLU A 153 -29.92 -0.22 1.98
N THR A 154 -30.09 0.85 2.79
CA THR A 154 -30.81 2.07 2.38
C THR A 154 -29.94 3.10 1.66
N LEU A 155 -28.67 3.26 2.06
CA LEU A 155 -27.77 4.27 1.50
C LEU A 155 -26.88 3.76 0.36
N TRP A 156 -26.64 2.46 0.27
CA TRP A 156 -25.72 1.87 -0.69
C TRP A 156 -26.49 1.10 -1.76
N LYS A 157 -26.70 1.72 -2.88
CA LYS A 157 -27.23 0.99 -4.05
C LYS A 157 -26.34 -0.23 -4.28
N LYS A 158 -26.95 -1.39 -4.54
CA LYS A 158 -26.28 -2.68 -4.82
C LYS A 158 -25.17 -2.55 -5.87
N GLU A 159 -25.29 -1.61 -6.78
CA GLU A 159 -24.31 -1.26 -7.80
C GLU A 159 -23.04 -0.63 -7.21
N ASN A 160 -23.14 0.30 -6.26
CA ASN A 160 -21.97 0.90 -5.60
C ASN A 160 -21.17 -0.13 -4.82
N MET A 161 -21.82 -1.11 -4.19
CA MET A 161 -21.16 -2.20 -3.49
C MET A 161 -20.33 -3.06 -4.47
N ARG A 162 -20.93 -3.50 -5.58
CA ARG A 162 -20.22 -4.31 -6.59
C ARG A 162 -19.02 -3.58 -7.17
N GLN A 163 -19.19 -2.32 -7.55
CA GLN A 163 -18.10 -1.50 -8.07
C GLN A 163 -17.01 -1.26 -7.02
N GLY A 164 -17.38 -0.99 -5.76
CA GLY A 164 -16.43 -0.81 -4.67
C GLY A 164 -15.60 -2.07 -4.41
N ILE A 165 -16.21 -3.24 -4.42
CA ILE A 165 -15.51 -4.55 -4.29
C ILE A 165 -14.58 -4.76 -5.49
N ALA A 166 -15.04 -4.52 -6.72
CA ALA A 166 -14.20 -4.66 -7.91
C ALA A 166 -12.97 -3.75 -7.86
N PHE A 167 -13.13 -2.49 -7.45
CA PHE A 167 -12.01 -1.58 -7.25
C PHE A 167 -11.08 -2.03 -6.12
N ALA A 168 -11.60 -2.58 -5.03
CA ALA A 168 -10.80 -3.09 -3.93
C ALA A 168 -9.95 -4.31 -4.36
N LEU A 169 -10.54 -5.27 -5.07
CA LEU A 169 -9.84 -6.43 -5.62
C LEU A 169 -8.77 -6.01 -6.64
N PHE A 170 -9.11 -5.13 -7.57
CA PHE A 170 -8.15 -4.59 -8.54
C PHE A 170 -6.98 -3.89 -7.85
N SER A 171 -7.26 -3.06 -6.84
CA SER A 171 -6.23 -2.43 -6.01
C SER A 171 -5.32 -3.46 -5.33
N GLY A 172 -5.91 -4.52 -4.77
CA GLY A 172 -5.16 -5.61 -4.13
C GLY A 172 -4.22 -6.32 -5.10
N ILE A 173 -4.68 -6.63 -6.32
CA ILE A 173 -3.85 -7.24 -7.36
C ILE A 173 -2.70 -6.29 -7.75
N CYS A 174 -2.98 -5.02 -7.99
CA CYS A 174 -1.95 -4.03 -8.32
C CYS A 174 -0.89 -3.92 -7.22
N PHE A 175 -1.30 -3.89 -5.95
CA PHE A 175 -0.34 -3.82 -4.84
C PHE A 175 0.46 -5.11 -4.68
N GLY A 176 -0.13 -6.29 -4.94
CA GLY A 176 0.60 -7.56 -4.98
C GLY A 176 1.66 -7.60 -6.07
N ILE A 177 1.33 -7.14 -7.29
CA ILE A 177 2.30 -7.00 -8.40
C ILE A 177 3.38 -5.97 -8.05
N SER A 178 2.99 -4.84 -7.47
CA SER A 178 3.94 -3.81 -7.02
C SER A 178 4.93 -4.37 -5.98
N ALA A 179 4.46 -5.24 -5.07
CA ALA A 179 5.33 -5.91 -4.09
C ALA A 179 6.32 -6.88 -4.76
N LEU A 180 5.88 -7.65 -5.76
CA LEU A 180 6.76 -8.50 -6.57
C LEU A 180 7.87 -7.67 -7.22
N LEU A 181 7.51 -6.60 -7.94
CA LEU A 181 8.49 -5.75 -8.62
C LEU A 181 9.48 -5.11 -7.64
N ASN A 182 9.00 -4.69 -6.47
CA ASN A 182 9.86 -4.20 -5.40
C ASN A 182 10.82 -5.29 -4.89
N SER A 183 10.33 -6.50 -4.70
CA SER A 183 11.12 -7.63 -4.22
C SER A 183 12.22 -8.02 -5.22
N ILE A 184 11.92 -8.04 -6.54
CA ILE A 184 12.92 -8.33 -7.57
C ILE A 184 14.07 -7.31 -7.50
N VAL A 185 13.76 -6.01 -7.49
CA VAL A 185 14.79 -4.96 -7.51
C VAL A 185 15.53 -4.85 -6.16
N SER A 186 14.92 -5.28 -5.07
CA SER A 186 15.59 -5.33 -3.76
C SER A 186 16.46 -6.56 -3.55
N ASN A 187 16.34 -7.57 -4.41
CA ASN A 187 17.12 -8.80 -4.31
C ASN A 187 18.48 -8.65 -5.01
N VAL A 188 19.55 -8.54 -4.21
CA VAL A 188 20.91 -8.33 -4.70
C VAL A 188 21.42 -9.50 -5.55
N GLU A 189 20.99 -10.73 -5.27
CA GLU A 189 21.39 -11.92 -6.04
C GLU A 189 20.83 -11.91 -7.47
N ILE A 190 19.64 -11.33 -7.66
CA ILE A 190 19.01 -11.19 -9.00
C ILE A 190 19.60 -10.01 -9.76
N VAL A 191 19.80 -8.90 -9.06
CA VAL A 191 20.13 -7.60 -9.68
C VAL A 191 21.63 -7.41 -9.83
N GLY A 192 22.44 -8.05 -8.97
CA GLY A 192 23.90 -7.89 -8.92
C GLY A 192 24.37 -6.62 -8.21
N GLU A 193 23.47 -5.70 -7.89
CA GLU A 193 23.77 -4.42 -7.28
C GLU A 193 22.78 -4.11 -6.15
N LYS A 194 23.14 -3.17 -5.27
CA LYS A 194 22.31 -2.77 -4.14
C LYS A 194 21.63 -1.46 -4.44
N PHE A 195 20.30 -1.48 -4.59
CA PHE A 195 19.48 -0.29 -4.83
C PHE A 195 18.52 -0.03 -3.67
N THR A 196 18.69 1.03 -2.92
CA THR A 196 17.75 1.53 -1.91
C THR A 196 17.17 2.87 -2.34
N PHE A 197 18.06 3.83 -2.50
CA PHE A 197 17.73 5.22 -2.78
C PHE A 197 17.37 5.43 -4.25
N ALA A 198 18.05 4.75 -5.15
CA ALA A 198 17.68 4.73 -6.56
C ALA A 198 16.26 4.20 -6.78
N GLN A 199 15.86 3.13 -6.06
CA GLN A 199 14.46 2.67 -6.09
C GLN A 199 13.49 3.73 -5.60
N LEU A 200 13.80 4.46 -4.52
CA LEU A 200 12.95 5.53 -4.02
C LEU A 200 12.82 6.66 -5.05
N ILE A 201 13.93 7.06 -5.70
CA ILE A 201 13.96 8.12 -6.72
C ILE A 201 13.05 7.74 -7.89
N TYR A 202 13.26 6.59 -8.52
CA TYR A 202 12.48 6.18 -9.70
C TYR A 202 11.02 5.92 -9.38
N HIS A 203 10.73 5.34 -8.21
CA HIS A 203 9.37 5.16 -7.75
C HIS A 203 8.69 6.51 -7.51
N SER A 204 9.36 7.45 -6.83
CA SER A 204 8.83 8.79 -6.55
C SER A 204 8.56 9.59 -7.82
N ALA A 205 9.47 9.54 -8.79
CA ALA A 205 9.30 10.19 -10.09
C ALA A 205 8.03 9.69 -10.78
N THR A 206 7.81 8.37 -10.81
CA THR A 206 6.63 7.78 -11.44
C THR A 206 5.34 8.12 -10.68
N LEU A 207 5.37 8.10 -9.33
CA LEU A 207 4.22 8.48 -8.49
C LEU A 207 3.82 9.94 -8.68
N THR A 208 4.72 10.79 -9.13
CA THR A 208 4.48 12.21 -9.36
C THR A 208 4.06 12.48 -10.80
N ILE A 209 4.87 12.03 -11.77
CA ILE A 209 4.70 12.34 -13.19
C ILE A 209 3.43 11.69 -13.75
N PHE A 210 3.17 10.43 -13.41
CA PHE A 210 2.07 9.69 -14.00
C PHE A 210 0.68 10.21 -13.59
N PRO A 211 0.36 10.47 -12.29
CA PRO A 211 -0.89 11.09 -11.91
C PRO A 211 -1.03 12.52 -12.43
N MET A 212 0.08 13.28 -12.53
CA MET A 212 0.09 14.62 -13.11
C MET A 212 -0.31 14.58 -14.60
N ALA A 213 0.26 13.66 -15.37
CA ALA A 213 -0.10 13.45 -16.77
C ALA A 213 -1.59 13.05 -16.91
N LEU A 214 -2.09 12.18 -16.02
CA LEU A 214 -3.51 11.81 -16.00
C LEU A 214 -4.42 13.00 -15.67
N CYS A 215 -4.05 13.87 -14.73
CA CYS A 215 -4.79 15.10 -14.45
C CYS A 215 -4.89 15.97 -15.72
N LEU A 216 -3.78 16.19 -16.40
CA LEU A 216 -3.75 17.01 -17.62
C LEU A 216 -4.61 16.39 -18.74
N VAL A 217 -4.55 15.07 -18.95
CA VAL A 217 -5.35 14.37 -19.97
C VAL A 217 -6.85 14.46 -19.67
N VAL A 218 -7.23 14.27 -18.42
CA VAL A 218 -8.64 14.31 -18.02
C VAL A 218 -9.21 15.72 -18.13
N GLU A 219 -8.47 16.72 -17.68
CA GLU A 219 -8.89 18.13 -17.77
C GLU A 219 -8.95 18.64 -19.22
N ASN A 220 -8.01 18.21 -20.09
CA ASN A 220 -8.02 18.61 -21.50
C ASN A 220 -9.21 18.02 -22.29
N LYS A 221 -9.76 16.88 -21.87
CA LYS A 221 -10.97 16.32 -22.52
C LYS A 221 -12.24 17.14 -22.25
N THR A 222 -12.24 17.93 -21.18
CA THR A 222 -13.43 18.65 -20.70
C THR A 222 -13.44 20.13 -21.02
N SER A 223 -12.36 20.68 -21.69
CA SER A 223 -12.21 22.13 -21.82
C SER A 223 -11.33 22.58 -22.99
N GLU A 224 -11.40 23.87 -23.33
CA GLU A 224 -10.63 24.52 -24.39
C GLU A 224 -9.11 24.45 -24.14
N PRO A 225 -8.29 24.07 -25.15
CA PRO A 225 -6.82 23.99 -25.02
C PRO A 225 -6.15 25.29 -24.58
N SER A 226 -6.72 26.44 -24.91
CA SER A 226 -6.20 27.78 -24.57
C SER A 226 -6.11 28.06 -23.06
N LYS A 227 -6.84 27.33 -22.25
CA LYS A 227 -6.88 27.48 -20.77
C LYS A 227 -6.03 26.44 -20.03
N ALA A 228 -5.25 25.64 -20.74
CA ALA A 228 -4.48 24.54 -20.13
C ALA A 228 -3.48 25.01 -19.04
N VAL A 229 -2.82 26.16 -19.25
CA VAL A 229 -1.83 26.72 -18.31
C VAL A 229 -2.53 27.24 -17.03
N GLU A 230 -3.65 27.92 -17.16
CA GLU A 230 -4.41 28.44 -16.01
C GLU A 230 -4.95 27.28 -15.17
N ARG A 231 -5.42 26.23 -15.82
CA ARG A 231 -5.91 25.00 -15.15
C ARG A 231 -4.81 24.23 -14.44
N PHE A 232 -3.62 24.08 -15.08
CA PHE A 232 -2.49 23.48 -14.40
C PHE A 232 -2.14 24.25 -13.13
N ARG A 233 -2.17 25.56 -13.18
CA ARG A 233 -1.96 26.44 -12.01
C ARG A 233 -3.02 26.21 -10.92
N ASP A 234 -4.29 26.02 -11.29
CA ASP A 234 -5.36 25.74 -10.35
C ASP A 234 -5.26 24.33 -9.75
N ILE A 235 -4.80 23.33 -10.54
CA ILE A 235 -4.58 21.96 -10.08
C ILE A 235 -3.48 21.91 -9.03
N ILE A 236 -2.36 22.63 -9.20
CA ILE A 236 -1.24 22.67 -8.25
C ILE A 236 -1.42 23.68 -7.12
N LYS A 237 -2.56 24.36 -7.03
CA LYS A 237 -2.83 25.31 -5.94
C LYS A 237 -2.92 24.59 -4.60
N VAL A 238 -2.05 24.98 -3.68
CA VAL A 238 -2.01 24.46 -2.31
C VAL A 238 -3.17 25.05 -1.52
N ASP A 239 -4.06 24.22 -1.03
CA ASP A 239 -5.15 24.58 -0.13
C ASP A 239 -5.11 23.74 1.17
N LYS A 240 -6.03 24.00 2.10
CA LYS A 240 -6.13 23.21 3.35
C LYS A 240 -6.37 21.71 3.12
N LYS A 241 -6.92 21.32 1.97
CA LYS A 241 -7.20 19.91 1.63
C LYS A 241 -5.94 19.19 1.15
N THR A 242 -4.93 19.93 0.68
CA THR A 242 -3.65 19.40 0.17
C THR A 242 -2.81 18.76 1.27
N TRP A 243 -2.95 19.19 2.53
CA TRP A 243 -2.19 18.61 3.64
C TRP A 243 -2.48 17.13 3.89
N MET A 244 -3.69 16.66 3.60
CA MET A 244 -4.05 15.25 3.81
C MET A 244 -3.24 14.30 2.91
N PRO A 245 -3.22 14.47 1.57
CA PRO A 245 -2.37 13.62 0.73
C PRO A 245 -0.87 13.85 0.97
N VAL A 246 -0.44 15.04 1.40
CA VAL A 246 0.96 15.31 1.74
C VAL A 246 1.42 14.45 2.93
N ILE A 247 0.63 14.38 4.00
CA ILE A 247 0.91 13.50 5.14
C ILE A 247 0.93 12.03 4.70
N ALA A 248 -0.05 11.61 3.89
CA ALA A 248 -0.12 10.24 3.37
C ALA A 248 1.11 9.87 2.54
N GLY A 249 1.61 10.79 1.70
CA GLY A 249 2.79 10.58 0.86
C GLY A 249 4.08 10.45 1.68
N GLY A 250 4.25 11.28 2.70
CA GLY A 250 5.39 11.17 3.64
C GLY A 250 5.38 9.83 4.39
N MET A 251 4.23 9.42 4.94
CA MET A 251 4.10 8.11 5.61
C MET A 251 4.39 6.95 4.65
N TYR A 252 3.92 7.03 3.41
CA TYR A 252 4.14 5.99 2.42
C TYR A 252 5.61 5.91 2.00
N MET A 253 6.34 7.04 1.92
CA MET A 253 7.78 7.05 1.65
C MET A 253 8.55 6.30 2.73
N VAL A 254 8.30 6.61 4.01
CA VAL A 254 8.93 5.92 5.14
C VAL A 254 8.61 4.42 5.12
N ALA A 255 7.34 4.05 4.87
CA ALA A 255 6.94 2.66 4.76
C ALA A 255 7.68 1.93 3.63
N THR A 256 7.85 2.58 2.47
CA THR A 256 8.58 2.00 1.33
C THR A 256 10.06 1.79 1.66
N LEU A 257 10.71 2.76 2.28
CA LEU A 257 12.10 2.65 2.72
C LEU A 257 12.29 1.46 3.66
N LEU A 258 11.47 1.37 4.70
CA LEU A 258 11.52 0.27 5.67
C LEU A 258 11.20 -1.09 5.02
N THR A 259 10.32 -1.13 4.01
CA THR A 259 10.04 -2.35 3.24
C THR A 259 11.28 -2.83 2.48
N ILE A 260 12.01 -1.92 1.82
CA ILE A 260 13.25 -2.26 1.11
C ILE A 260 14.29 -2.82 2.09
N TYR A 261 14.48 -2.18 3.24
CA TYR A 261 15.38 -2.69 4.27
C TYR A 261 14.93 -4.05 4.83
N SER A 262 13.63 -4.24 5.04
CA SER A 262 13.08 -5.51 5.52
C SER A 262 13.36 -6.65 4.53
N TYR A 263 13.20 -6.42 3.21
CA TYR A 263 13.50 -7.39 2.16
C TYR A 263 14.99 -7.77 2.12
N ARG A 264 15.88 -6.88 2.51
CA ARG A 264 17.32 -7.16 2.58
C ARG A 264 17.74 -7.93 3.81
N LEU A 265 17.01 -7.76 4.91
CA LEU A 265 17.33 -8.37 6.21
C LEU A 265 16.73 -9.77 6.38
N ILE A 266 15.75 -10.12 5.55
CA ILE A 266 15.07 -11.43 5.57
C ILE A 266 15.28 -12.09 4.20
N PRO A 267 15.92 -13.25 4.13
CA PRO A 267 16.26 -13.90 2.86
C PRO A 267 15.04 -14.22 1.98
N ASN A 268 13.93 -14.63 2.60
CA ASN A 268 12.68 -14.89 1.89
C ASN A 268 11.78 -13.66 1.92
N ASN A 269 11.79 -12.88 0.84
CA ASN A 269 11.03 -11.62 0.73
C ASN A 269 9.50 -11.79 0.82
N ALA A 270 8.97 -13.00 0.66
CA ALA A 270 7.55 -13.27 0.85
C ALA A 270 7.12 -13.11 2.32
N ILE A 271 8.03 -13.36 3.27
CA ILE A 271 7.76 -13.27 4.70
C ILE A 271 7.53 -11.82 5.15
N PRO A 272 8.47 -10.87 4.90
CA PRO A 272 8.24 -9.47 5.23
C PRO A 272 6.94 -8.94 4.61
N TRP A 273 6.68 -9.28 3.35
CA TRP A 273 5.44 -8.88 2.70
C TRP A 273 4.19 -9.44 3.39
N SER A 274 4.23 -10.71 3.81
CA SER A 274 3.12 -11.34 4.56
C SER A 274 2.89 -10.66 5.91
N ILE A 275 3.96 -10.30 6.64
CA ILE A 275 3.87 -9.57 7.91
C ILE A 275 3.24 -8.19 7.71
N THR A 276 3.54 -7.51 6.60
CA THR A 276 2.93 -6.19 6.34
C THR A 276 1.41 -6.26 6.20
N GLN A 277 0.81 -7.44 5.96
CA GLN A 277 -0.64 -7.63 5.91
C GLN A 277 -1.32 -7.45 7.28
N LEU A 278 -0.58 -7.39 8.38
CA LEU A 278 -1.09 -6.91 9.66
C LEU A 278 -1.68 -5.49 9.58
N ASN A 279 -1.46 -4.78 8.48
CA ASN A 279 -2.11 -3.49 8.22
C ASN A 279 -3.64 -3.55 8.33
N VAL A 280 -4.25 -4.69 8.03
CA VAL A 280 -5.71 -4.90 8.20
C VAL A 280 -6.10 -4.79 9.66
N PHE A 281 -5.33 -5.43 10.56
CA PHE A 281 -5.55 -5.35 12.00
C PHE A 281 -5.48 -3.90 12.52
N TRP A 282 -4.42 -3.17 12.14
CA TRP A 282 -4.27 -1.76 12.52
C TRP A 282 -5.40 -0.89 11.96
N THR A 283 -5.83 -1.13 10.72
CA THR A 283 -6.95 -0.40 10.11
C THR A 283 -8.26 -0.64 10.86
N VAL A 284 -8.51 -1.86 11.35
CA VAL A 284 -9.70 -2.17 12.16
C VAL A 284 -9.63 -1.45 13.50
N ILE A 285 -8.47 -1.44 14.18
CA ILE A 285 -8.27 -0.67 15.41
C ILE A 285 -8.59 0.82 15.17
N ILE A 286 -8.04 1.39 14.09
CA ILE A 286 -8.29 2.77 13.69
C ILE A 286 -9.79 2.99 13.42
N GLY A 287 -10.44 2.06 12.71
CA GLY A 287 -11.87 2.09 12.42
C GLY A 287 -12.75 2.08 13.67
N ILE A 288 -12.36 1.32 14.69
CA ILE A 288 -13.08 1.25 15.98
C ILE A 288 -12.86 2.53 16.80
N PHE A 289 -11.62 2.89 17.05
CA PHE A 289 -11.29 3.94 18.03
C PHE A 289 -11.34 5.36 17.48
N ILE A 290 -10.94 5.55 16.22
CA ILE A 290 -10.89 6.89 15.61
C ILE A 290 -12.18 7.18 14.84
N PHE A 291 -12.62 6.27 13.99
CA PHE A 291 -13.77 6.50 13.12
C PHE A 291 -15.10 6.01 13.69
N LYS A 292 -15.07 5.17 14.72
CA LYS A 292 -16.26 4.53 15.34
C LYS A 292 -17.13 3.81 14.30
N GLU A 293 -16.51 3.26 13.25
CA GLU A 293 -17.19 2.54 12.17
C GLU A 293 -17.73 1.18 12.60
N ILE A 294 -17.15 0.60 13.64
CA ILE A 294 -17.49 -0.74 14.14
C ILE A 294 -17.84 -0.65 15.61
N GLY A 295 -18.99 -1.18 15.99
CA GLY A 295 -19.40 -1.29 17.38
C GLY A 295 -18.62 -2.39 18.12
N TYR A 296 -17.60 -2.02 18.92
CA TYR A 296 -16.76 -2.98 19.65
C TYR A 296 -17.57 -3.94 20.53
N LYS A 297 -18.53 -3.42 21.31
CA LYS A 297 -19.31 -4.23 22.28
C LYS A 297 -20.12 -5.36 21.63
N GLN A 298 -20.62 -5.15 20.42
CA GLN A 298 -21.46 -6.13 19.72
C GLN A 298 -20.63 -7.19 18.99
N ASN A 299 -19.35 -6.89 18.70
CA ASN A 299 -18.52 -7.68 17.79
C ASN A 299 -17.23 -8.21 18.43
N TRP A 300 -17.06 -8.05 19.75
CA TRP A 300 -15.82 -8.37 20.45
C TRP A 300 -15.31 -9.80 20.20
N ARG A 301 -16.22 -10.80 20.10
CA ARG A 301 -15.84 -12.21 19.84
C ARG A 301 -15.17 -12.39 18.49
N ARG A 302 -15.73 -11.77 17.43
CA ARG A 302 -15.15 -11.82 16.08
C ARG A 302 -13.84 -11.06 15.99
N LEU A 303 -13.78 -9.89 16.61
CA LEU A 303 -12.57 -9.07 16.66
C LEU A 303 -11.45 -9.80 17.41
N THR A 304 -11.75 -10.40 18.57
CA THR A 304 -10.77 -11.20 19.32
C THR A 304 -10.35 -12.44 18.53
N GLY A 305 -11.28 -13.14 17.89
CA GLY A 305 -10.97 -14.27 17.01
C GLY A 305 -10.04 -13.87 15.85
N GLY A 306 -10.30 -12.74 15.20
CA GLY A 306 -9.45 -12.20 14.16
C GLY A 306 -8.03 -11.85 14.66
N ILE A 307 -7.91 -11.25 15.84
CA ILE A 307 -6.61 -10.95 16.47
C ILE A 307 -5.83 -12.23 16.76
N LEU A 308 -6.48 -13.24 17.36
CA LEU A 308 -5.83 -14.51 17.66
C LEU A 308 -5.39 -15.25 16.40
N MET A 309 -6.21 -15.22 15.33
CA MET A 309 -5.82 -15.78 14.03
C MET A 309 -4.65 -15.02 13.41
N ALA A 310 -4.63 -13.69 13.46
CA ALA A 310 -3.51 -12.90 12.96
C ALA A 310 -2.21 -13.20 13.74
N ALA A 311 -2.28 -13.34 15.05
CA ALA A 311 -1.16 -13.76 15.88
C ALA A 311 -0.68 -15.18 15.51
N GLY A 312 -1.60 -16.13 15.34
CA GLY A 312 -1.29 -17.49 14.86
C GLY A 312 -0.65 -17.50 13.49
N ALA A 313 -1.13 -16.66 12.56
CA ALA A 313 -0.51 -16.49 11.25
C ALA A 313 0.95 -16.00 11.33
N CYS A 314 1.25 -15.05 12.23
CA CYS A 314 2.62 -14.60 12.48
C CYS A 314 3.52 -15.72 12.99
N ILE A 315 3.01 -16.63 13.83
CA ILE A 315 3.75 -17.81 14.30
C ILE A 315 4.10 -18.72 13.12
N PHE A 316 3.14 -19.04 12.24
CA PHE A 316 3.43 -19.83 11.02
C PHE A 316 4.44 -19.15 10.10
N LEU A 317 4.33 -17.84 9.92
CA LEU A 317 5.31 -17.09 9.13
C LEU A 317 6.71 -17.10 9.77
N PHE A 318 6.80 -17.13 11.10
CA PHE A 318 8.06 -17.27 11.81
C PHE A 318 8.72 -18.64 11.54
N PHE A 319 7.94 -19.72 11.50
CA PHE A 319 8.48 -21.04 11.13
C PHE A 319 8.85 -21.17 9.64
N ALA A 320 8.40 -20.27 8.79
CA ALA A 320 8.78 -20.21 7.38
C ALA A 320 10.16 -19.54 7.15
N ILE A 321 10.69 -18.84 8.15
CA ILE A 321 12.01 -18.22 8.11
C ILE A 321 13.11 -19.29 8.28
#